data_0326b73131da5f47824cc109bc47828e
#
_entry.id   0326b73131da5f47824cc109bc47828e
#
_cell.length_a   1.000
_cell.length_b   1.000
_cell.length_c   1.000
_cell.angle_alpha   90.00
_cell.angle_beta   90.00
_cell.angle_gamma   90.00
#
_symmetry.space_group_name_H-M   'P 1'
#
loop_
_entity.id
_entity.type
_entity.pdbx_description
1 polymer ?
#
loop_
_entity_poly.entity_id
_entity_poly.type
_entity_poly.pdbx_seq_one_letter_code
_entity_poly.pdbx_strand_id
1 'polypeptide(L)'
;MKSKKYILAFYLFISCSNTDKQYDVIGVIQDIKKDQNTIIIDHDSIPGFMMPMIMPFNFEHKKDVMGLSIGDSIKFKLVVKIDNSYASDFTVIGHSEIVDDHDGFWEDDEYRKKQIGERLSDVSLLDINGDSILLSSLNGKFRFISFIFTRCPIPNMCPAVVIKNGVLANNFRDYNNLELIMVSFDYAYDSPIVLKDYYGDLISIYSNWSVWSSAGGISDLYTLSSEIGCEFWGIEENNIGHNLRSALIGPNMELLKVWEGDEWLAKDVRKDIENYIKIVK
;
A
#
# COMPACT_ATOMS: atom_id res chain seq x y z
N MET A 1 67.18 -34.97 3.14
CA MET A 1 66.25 -34.22 4.01
C MET A 1 65.21 -33.53 3.12
N LYS A 2 63.98 -34.06 3.06
CA LYS A 2 62.88 -33.45 2.25
C LYS A 2 62.01 -32.59 3.16
N SER A 3 62.07 -31.27 2.99
CA SER A 3 61.22 -30.30 3.69
C SER A 3 59.79 -30.35 3.14
N LYS A 4 58.83 -30.73 3.96
CA LYS A 4 57.39 -30.63 3.65
C LYS A 4 56.90 -29.22 3.99
N LYS A 5 56.57 -28.45 2.95
CA LYS A 5 55.85 -27.15 3.12
C LYS A 5 54.36 -27.47 3.35
N TYR A 6 53.87 -27.10 4.52
CA TYR A 6 52.43 -27.09 4.82
C TYR A 6 51.85 -25.76 4.33
N ILE A 7 50.96 -25.84 3.35
CA ILE A 7 50.14 -24.69 2.89
C ILE A 7 48.95 -24.64 3.84
N LEU A 8 48.91 -23.62 4.71
CA LEU A 8 47.77 -23.36 5.57
C LEU A 8 46.74 -22.60 4.72
N ALA A 9 45.68 -23.27 4.25
CA ALA A 9 44.55 -22.63 3.56
C ALA A 9 43.69 -21.91 4.58
N PHE A 10 43.75 -20.58 4.57
CA PHE A 10 42.92 -19.72 5.39
C PHE A 10 41.55 -19.57 4.72
N TYR A 11 40.55 -20.31 5.17
CA TYR A 11 39.17 -20.18 4.74
C TYR A 11 38.57 -18.90 5.37
N LEU A 12 38.51 -17.82 4.59
CA LEU A 12 37.72 -16.65 4.92
C LEU A 12 36.23 -17.03 4.79
N PHE A 13 35.60 -17.35 5.91
CA PHE A 13 34.14 -17.38 6.00
C PHE A 13 33.63 -15.93 5.89
N ILE A 14 33.24 -15.52 4.68
CA ILE A 14 32.42 -14.32 4.47
C ILE A 14 31.02 -14.71 4.96
N SER A 15 30.76 -14.47 6.25
CA SER A 15 29.40 -14.48 6.80
C SER A 15 28.71 -13.24 6.25
N CYS A 16 27.90 -13.37 5.18
CA CYS A 16 26.87 -12.41 4.86
C CYS A 16 25.82 -12.46 5.98
N SER A 17 26.01 -11.71 7.03
CA SER A 17 24.93 -11.44 7.97
C SER A 17 23.99 -10.45 7.30
N ASN A 18 22.90 -10.91 6.71
CA ASN A 18 21.72 -10.10 6.48
C ASN A 18 21.23 -9.67 7.88
N THR A 19 21.68 -8.53 8.34
CA THR A 19 21.20 -7.96 9.60
C THR A 19 19.87 -7.28 9.32
N ASP A 20 18.80 -7.78 9.94
CA ASP A 20 17.51 -7.12 9.97
C ASP A 20 17.71 -5.68 10.44
N LYS A 21 17.12 -4.73 9.73
CA LYS A 21 17.17 -3.32 10.14
C LYS A 21 16.15 -3.10 11.25
N GLN A 22 16.54 -2.40 12.28
CA GLN A 22 15.67 -2.07 13.40
C GLN A 22 15.66 -0.56 13.63
N TYR A 23 14.46 -0.04 13.90
CA TYR A 23 14.24 1.38 14.15
C TYR A 23 13.46 1.55 15.45
N ASP A 24 13.89 2.48 16.30
CA ASP A 24 13.10 2.94 17.44
C ASP A 24 12.06 3.94 16.93
N VAL A 25 10.79 3.65 17.20
CA VAL A 25 9.65 4.43 16.70
C VAL A 25 8.80 4.90 17.89
N ILE A 26 8.27 6.10 17.77
CA ILE A 26 7.28 6.66 18.70
C ILE A 26 6.01 6.92 17.89
N GLY A 27 4.84 6.76 18.52
CA GLY A 27 3.58 7.05 17.88
C GLY A 27 2.40 6.86 18.81
N VAL A 28 1.20 7.17 18.32
CA VAL A 28 -0.07 7.05 19.04
C VAL A 28 -0.92 5.96 18.40
N ILE A 29 -1.42 5.03 19.20
CA ILE A 29 -2.26 3.94 18.72
C ILE A 29 -3.61 4.49 18.28
N GLN A 30 -3.94 4.26 17.00
CA GLN A 30 -5.23 4.65 16.39
C GLN A 30 -6.23 3.49 16.41
N ASP A 31 -5.78 2.23 16.21
CA ASP A 31 -6.63 1.04 16.24
C ASP A 31 -5.80 -0.23 16.52
N ILE A 32 -6.45 -1.29 17.04
CA ILE A 32 -5.83 -2.60 17.30
C ILE A 32 -6.70 -3.71 16.73
N LYS A 33 -6.32 -4.26 15.57
CA LYS A 33 -7.01 -5.35 14.87
C LYS A 33 -6.41 -6.71 15.27
N LYS A 34 -6.76 -7.21 16.46
CA LYS A 34 -6.18 -8.44 17.03
C LYS A 34 -6.39 -9.69 16.18
N ASP A 35 -7.47 -9.74 15.40
CA ASP A 35 -7.76 -10.87 14.52
C ASP A 35 -6.87 -10.91 13.28
N GLN A 36 -6.35 -9.75 12.88
CA GLN A 36 -5.44 -9.57 11.75
C GLN A 36 -3.98 -9.44 12.17
N ASN A 37 -3.66 -9.54 13.47
CA ASN A 37 -2.33 -9.25 14.02
C ASN A 37 -1.77 -7.89 13.61
N THR A 38 -2.63 -6.88 13.53
CA THR A 38 -2.29 -5.54 13.04
C THR A 38 -2.63 -4.49 14.09
N ILE A 39 -1.76 -3.50 14.22
CA ILE A 39 -1.94 -2.30 15.03
C ILE A 39 -1.75 -1.09 14.13
N ILE A 40 -2.70 -0.15 14.15
CA ILE A 40 -2.64 1.10 13.39
C ILE A 40 -2.05 2.16 14.30
N ILE A 41 -0.98 2.77 13.87
CA ILE A 41 -0.22 3.75 14.66
C ILE A 41 0.01 5.00 13.82
N ASP A 42 -0.31 6.15 14.40
CA ASP A 42 0.18 7.44 13.93
C ASP A 42 1.60 7.62 14.49
N HIS A 43 2.60 7.37 13.66
CA HIS A 43 4.00 7.36 14.11
C HIS A 43 4.73 8.63 13.70
N ASP A 44 5.65 9.07 14.56
CA ASP A 44 6.58 10.15 14.30
C ASP A 44 7.57 9.76 13.16
N SER A 45 8.32 10.74 12.67
CA SER A 45 9.34 10.47 11.65
C SER A 45 10.36 9.44 12.17
N ILE A 46 10.68 8.48 11.30
CA ILE A 46 11.76 7.51 11.52
C ILE A 46 12.99 8.01 10.76
N PRO A 47 13.97 8.62 11.41
CA PRO A 47 15.08 9.30 10.74
C PRO A 47 15.82 8.40 9.75
N GLY A 48 15.96 8.89 8.52
CA GLY A 48 16.64 8.17 7.44
C GLY A 48 15.88 6.96 6.89
N PHE A 49 14.59 6.79 7.27
CA PHE A 49 13.78 5.68 6.83
C PHE A 49 12.40 6.09 6.35
N MET A 50 11.59 6.79 7.18
CA MET A 50 10.20 7.08 6.87
C MET A 50 9.75 8.41 7.47
N MET A 51 8.88 9.13 6.76
CA MET A 51 8.19 10.31 7.28
C MET A 51 7.09 9.91 8.27
N PRO A 52 6.59 10.83 9.12
CA PRO A 52 5.42 10.59 9.95
C PRO A 52 4.22 10.17 9.10
N MET A 53 3.47 9.18 9.57
CA MET A 53 2.24 8.75 8.90
C MET A 53 1.39 7.84 9.79
N ILE A 54 0.10 7.74 9.48
CA ILE A 54 -0.77 6.73 10.07
C ILE A 54 -0.70 5.49 9.18
N MET A 55 -0.22 4.36 9.74
CA MET A 55 -0.13 3.14 8.96
C MET A 55 -0.34 1.88 9.81
N PRO A 56 -0.73 0.74 9.19
CA PRO A 56 -0.76 -0.54 9.86
C PRO A 56 0.65 -1.11 10.07
N PHE A 57 0.90 -1.63 11.25
CA PHE A 57 2.07 -2.43 11.60
C PHE A 57 1.62 -3.82 11.99
N ASN A 58 2.25 -4.85 11.44
CA ASN A 58 2.03 -6.21 11.88
C ASN A 58 2.76 -6.46 13.20
N PHE A 59 2.25 -7.31 14.06
CA PHE A 59 2.93 -7.81 15.25
C PHE A 59 2.94 -9.35 15.25
N GLU A 60 4.02 -9.94 15.80
CA GLU A 60 4.20 -11.41 15.70
C GLU A 60 3.33 -12.16 16.71
N HIS A 61 3.11 -11.61 17.91
CA HIS A 61 2.38 -12.31 18.96
C HIS A 61 1.32 -11.43 19.60
N LYS A 62 0.11 -11.97 19.76
CA LYS A 62 -1.02 -11.28 20.43
C LYS A 62 -0.71 -10.79 21.85
N LYS A 63 0.23 -11.44 22.52
CA LYS A 63 0.71 -11.01 23.85
C LYS A 63 1.43 -9.66 23.82
N ASP A 64 2.04 -9.29 22.69
CA ASP A 64 2.85 -8.08 22.56
C ASP A 64 1.98 -6.80 22.62
N VAL A 65 0.71 -6.93 22.27
CA VAL A 65 -0.29 -5.86 22.32
C VAL A 65 -1.28 -6.01 23.50
N MET A 66 -1.02 -6.94 24.42
CA MET A 66 -1.86 -7.07 25.62
C MET A 66 -1.65 -5.88 26.56
N GLY A 67 -2.73 -5.22 26.91
CA GLY A 67 -2.70 -4.05 27.78
C GLY A 67 -2.52 -2.73 27.06
N LEU A 68 -2.32 -2.75 25.73
CA LEU A 68 -2.35 -1.54 24.92
C LEU A 68 -3.79 -1.13 24.62
N SER A 69 -4.03 0.16 24.54
CA SER A 69 -5.31 0.78 24.26
C SER A 69 -5.19 1.84 23.16
N ILE A 70 -6.29 2.10 22.46
CA ILE A 70 -6.40 3.23 21.55
C ILE A 70 -6.12 4.52 22.31
N GLY A 71 -5.32 5.44 21.74
CA GLY A 71 -4.86 6.66 22.36
C GLY A 71 -3.57 6.52 23.15
N ASP A 72 -3.04 5.31 23.40
CA ASP A 72 -1.75 5.17 24.04
C ASP A 72 -0.64 5.72 23.15
N SER A 73 0.15 6.64 23.72
CA SER A 73 1.43 7.04 23.15
C SER A 73 2.46 5.97 23.49
N ILE A 74 3.07 5.39 22.49
CA ILE A 74 3.96 4.24 22.66
C ILE A 74 5.32 4.48 22.00
N LYS A 75 6.32 3.81 22.57
CA LYS A 75 7.59 3.54 21.91
C LYS A 75 7.64 2.06 21.53
N PHE A 76 8.11 1.75 20.33
CA PHE A 76 8.25 0.38 19.86
C PHE A 76 9.42 0.23 18.88
N LYS A 77 9.77 -1.00 18.52
CA LYS A 77 10.76 -1.30 17.51
C LYS A 77 10.08 -1.74 16.22
N LEU A 78 10.40 -1.08 15.13
CA LEU A 78 10.08 -1.56 13.79
C LEU A 78 11.25 -2.40 13.27
N VAL A 79 11.00 -3.68 13.06
CA VAL A 79 11.96 -4.63 12.47
C VAL A 79 11.62 -4.79 10.99
N VAL A 80 12.58 -4.46 10.11
CA VAL A 80 12.43 -4.56 8.66
C VAL A 80 13.35 -5.65 8.14
N LYS A 81 12.76 -6.70 7.59
CA LYS A 81 13.42 -7.82 6.92
C LYS A 81 13.33 -7.64 5.39
N ILE A 82 13.88 -8.55 4.63
CA ILE A 82 13.86 -8.50 3.16
C ILE A 82 12.44 -8.66 2.61
N ASP A 83 11.61 -9.48 3.25
CA ASP A 83 10.31 -9.92 2.76
C ASP A 83 9.12 -9.48 3.63
N ASN A 84 9.38 -8.99 4.84
CA ASN A 84 8.34 -8.53 5.75
C ASN A 84 8.85 -7.45 6.73
N SER A 85 7.90 -6.86 7.45
CA SER A 85 8.19 -5.99 8.59
C SER A 85 7.18 -6.24 9.72
N TYR A 86 7.61 -5.98 10.96
CA TYR A 86 6.73 -6.08 12.12
C TYR A 86 7.18 -5.14 13.24
N ALA A 87 6.23 -4.80 14.11
CA ALA A 87 6.44 -4.01 15.31
C ALA A 87 6.58 -4.94 16.54
N SER A 88 7.49 -4.59 17.44
CA SER A 88 7.78 -5.33 18.66
C SER A 88 8.20 -4.39 19.80
N ASP A 89 8.38 -4.94 21.01
CA ASP A 89 8.90 -4.24 22.18
C ASP A 89 8.10 -2.96 22.54
N PHE A 90 6.77 -3.06 22.49
CA PHE A 90 5.87 -1.94 22.80
C PHE A 90 5.99 -1.50 24.25
N THR A 91 6.15 -0.20 24.48
CA THR A 91 6.19 0.43 25.79
C THR A 91 5.28 1.65 25.79
N VAL A 92 4.28 1.69 26.65
CA VAL A 92 3.43 2.87 26.82
C VAL A 92 4.24 3.97 27.53
N ILE A 93 4.30 5.15 26.92
CA ILE A 93 5.02 6.32 27.40
C ILE A 93 4.08 7.48 27.77
N GLY A 94 2.82 7.37 27.40
CA GLY A 94 1.78 8.37 27.70
C GLY A 94 0.42 7.91 27.18
N HIS A 95 -0.55 8.80 27.30
CA HIS A 95 -1.87 8.63 26.71
C HIS A 95 -2.29 9.97 26.12
N SER A 96 -2.73 9.97 24.87
CA SER A 96 -3.29 11.12 24.16
C SER A 96 -4.77 10.87 23.96
N GLU A 97 -5.60 11.85 24.27
CA GLU A 97 -6.98 11.81 23.79
C GLU A 97 -6.89 11.85 22.25
N ILE A 98 -7.39 10.80 21.60
CA ILE A 98 -7.61 10.87 20.15
C ILE A 98 -8.75 11.85 20.00
N VAL A 99 -8.42 13.07 19.63
CA VAL A 99 -9.41 13.99 19.09
C VAL A 99 -9.78 13.38 17.74
N ASP A 100 -10.98 12.86 17.65
CA ASP A 100 -11.55 12.39 16.39
C ASP A 100 -11.82 13.64 15.54
N ASP A 101 -10.75 14.23 15.00
CA ASP A 101 -10.78 15.40 14.10
C ASP A 101 -11.39 15.00 12.74
N HIS A 102 -11.86 13.75 12.63
CA HIS A 102 -12.52 13.24 11.44
C HIS A 102 -13.94 13.78 11.25
N ASP A 103 -14.52 14.42 12.26
CA ASP A 103 -15.90 14.94 12.19
C ASP A 103 -16.04 16.23 11.37
N GLY A 104 -14.96 16.85 10.91
CA GLY A 104 -15.05 18.17 10.26
C GLY A 104 -14.77 18.23 8.77
N PHE A 105 -14.00 17.30 8.22
CA PHE A 105 -13.54 17.38 6.82
C PHE A 105 -14.28 16.43 5.86
N TRP A 106 -14.95 15.41 6.39
CA TRP A 106 -15.53 14.30 5.62
C TRP A 106 -17.05 14.19 5.68
N GLU A 107 -17.74 15.14 6.34
CA GLU A 107 -19.22 15.19 6.38
C GLU A 107 -19.85 15.71 5.08
N ASP A 108 -19.08 16.18 4.10
CA ASP A 108 -19.60 16.47 2.79
C ASP A 108 -19.92 15.19 2.04
N ASP A 109 -21.18 15.02 1.61
CA ASP A 109 -21.68 13.91 0.77
C ASP A 109 -20.79 13.65 -0.47
N GLU A 110 -19.91 14.58 -0.83
CA GLU A 110 -19.00 14.53 -1.98
C GLU A 110 -17.92 13.46 -1.85
N TYR A 111 -17.48 13.11 -0.61
CA TYR A 111 -16.40 12.14 -0.37
C TYR A 111 -16.87 10.88 0.34
N ARG A 112 -18.12 10.48 0.14
CA ARG A 112 -18.70 9.32 0.80
C ARG A 112 -18.21 8.00 0.20
N LYS A 113 -17.79 7.05 1.07
CA LYS A 113 -17.51 5.67 0.68
C LYS A 113 -18.73 5.04 -0.01
N LYS A 114 -18.52 4.48 -1.19
CA LYS A 114 -19.55 3.76 -1.95
C LYS A 114 -19.79 2.36 -1.42
N GLN A 115 -21.02 1.91 -1.54
CA GLN A 115 -21.41 0.54 -1.27
C GLN A 115 -21.13 -0.34 -2.51
N ILE A 116 -21.00 -1.65 -2.30
CA ILE A 116 -20.91 -2.61 -3.40
C ILE A 116 -22.15 -2.49 -4.30
N GLY A 117 -21.93 -2.35 -5.61
CA GLY A 117 -22.96 -2.11 -6.62
C GLY A 117 -23.19 -0.63 -6.95
N GLU A 118 -22.77 0.31 -6.12
CA GLU A 118 -22.86 1.74 -6.44
C GLU A 118 -21.83 2.12 -7.52
N ARG A 119 -22.20 3.11 -8.33
CA ARG A 119 -21.33 3.63 -9.38
C ARG A 119 -20.35 4.63 -8.79
N LEU A 120 -19.07 4.50 -9.17
CA LEU A 120 -18.03 5.47 -8.84
C LEU A 120 -18.16 6.73 -9.71
N SER A 121 -17.69 7.84 -9.16
CA SER A 121 -17.50 9.09 -9.89
C SER A 121 -16.44 8.95 -10.97
N ASP A 122 -16.55 9.70 -12.03
CA ASP A 122 -15.53 9.75 -13.07
C ASP A 122 -14.41 10.70 -12.65
N VAL A 123 -13.22 10.17 -12.52
CA VAL A 123 -12.03 10.90 -12.08
C VAL A 123 -11.02 10.98 -13.21
N SER A 124 -10.25 12.07 -13.22
CA SER A 124 -9.20 12.33 -14.20
C SER A 124 -7.84 12.37 -13.53
N LEU A 125 -6.96 11.43 -13.85
CA LEU A 125 -5.59 11.36 -13.37
C LEU A 125 -4.62 11.46 -14.56
N LEU A 126 -3.32 11.34 -14.33
CA LEU A 126 -2.32 11.39 -15.38
C LEU A 126 -1.70 10.00 -15.59
N ASP A 127 -1.53 9.60 -16.84
CA ASP A 127 -0.70 8.43 -17.18
C ASP A 127 0.80 8.77 -17.03
N ILE A 128 1.67 7.77 -17.24
CA ILE A 128 3.14 7.94 -17.14
C ILE A 128 3.75 8.85 -18.22
N ASN A 129 2.99 9.26 -19.25
CA ASN A 129 3.42 10.20 -20.27
C ASN A 129 2.95 11.63 -19.93
N GLY A 130 2.13 11.79 -18.90
CA GLY A 130 1.55 13.05 -18.49
C GLY A 130 0.24 13.39 -19.20
N ASP A 131 -0.31 12.43 -19.95
CA ASP A 131 -1.60 12.60 -20.60
C ASP A 131 -2.73 12.37 -19.60
N SER A 132 -3.77 13.22 -19.65
CA SER A 132 -4.97 13.06 -18.81
C SER A 132 -5.73 11.82 -19.21
N ILE A 133 -6.06 10.97 -18.24
CA ILE A 133 -6.82 9.74 -18.42
C ILE A 133 -8.03 9.72 -17.49
N LEU A 134 -9.22 9.56 -18.06
CA LEU A 134 -10.47 9.41 -17.33
C LEU A 134 -10.68 7.95 -16.93
N LEU A 135 -11.22 7.70 -15.75
CA LEU A 135 -11.59 6.35 -15.34
C LEU A 135 -12.64 5.76 -16.28
N SER A 136 -13.56 6.59 -16.80
CA SER A 136 -14.59 6.21 -17.79
C SER A 136 -14.03 5.87 -19.17
N SER A 137 -12.80 6.29 -19.51
CA SER A 137 -12.18 5.90 -20.80
C SER A 137 -12.01 4.38 -20.94
N LEU A 138 -12.06 3.67 -19.81
CA LEU A 138 -12.02 2.22 -19.74
C LEU A 138 -13.42 1.56 -19.60
N ASN A 139 -14.51 2.29 -19.94
CA ASN A 139 -15.86 1.71 -19.91
C ASN A 139 -15.95 0.45 -20.80
N GLY A 140 -16.71 -0.53 -20.31
CA GLY A 140 -16.77 -1.86 -20.92
C GLY A 140 -15.69 -2.83 -20.41
N LYS A 141 -14.68 -2.35 -19.67
CA LYS A 141 -13.67 -3.19 -19.03
C LYS A 141 -13.85 -3.23 -17.53
N PHE A 142 -13.43 -4.32 -16.92
CA PHE A 142 -13.17 -4.38 -15.48
C PHE A 142 -11.88 -3.61 -15.17
N ARG A 143 -11.80 -3.01 -13.99
CA ARG A 143 -10.62 -2.30 -13.49
C ARG A 143 -10.28 -2.82 -12.12
N PHE A 144 -9.07 -3.32 -11.95
CA PHE A 144 -8.53 -3.63 -10.64
C PHE A 144 -7.61 -2.50 -10.22
N ILE A 145 -8.02 -1.72 -9.23
CA ILE A 145 -7.27 -0.55 -8.75
C ILE A 145 -6.58 -0.89 -7.45
N SER A 146 -5.31 -0.52 -7.33
CA SER A 146 -4.53 -0.56 -6.10
C SER A 146 -3.85 0.79 -5.87
N PHE A 147 -3.84 1.26 -4.62
CA PHE A 147 -3.13 2.49 -4.27
C PHE A 147 -1.71 2.18 -3.81
N ILE A 148 -0.77 3.01 -4.23
CA ILE A 148 0.67 2.88 -3.95
C ILE A 148 1.32 4.24 -3.79
N PHE A 149 2.60 4.27 -3.42
CA PHE A 149 3.52 5.39 -3.64
C PHE A 149 4.98 4.88 -3.72
N THR A 150 5.83 5.62 -4.49
CA THR A 150 7.19 5.16 -4.79
C THR A 150 8.10 5.17 -3.57
N ARG A 151 7.89 6.10 -2.65
CA ARG A 151 8.73 6.30 -1.46
C ARG A 151 8.38 5.38 -0.29
N CYS A 152 7.49 4.40 -0.47
CA CYS A 152 7.14 3.44 0.58
C CYS A 152 8.31 2.49 0.88
N PRO A 153 8.92 2.55 2.06
CA PRO A 153 10.09 1.75 2.36
C PRO A 153 9.76 0.37 2.97
N ILE A 154 8.48 0.09 3.18
CA ILE A 154 8.01 -1.13 3.85
C ILE A 154 7.76 -2.24 2.82
N PRO A 155 8.54 -3.34 2.84
CA PRO A 155 8.50 -4.36 1.78
C PRO A 155 7.16 -5.05 1.61
N ASN A 156 6.43 -5.29 2.70
CA ASN A 156 5.12 -5.96 2.67
C ASN A 156 3.94 -5.01 2.40
N MET A 157 4.17 -3.74 2.14
CA MET A 157 3.16 -2.75 1.76
C MET A 157 3.19 -2.47 0.23
N CYS A 158 3.46 -1.23 -0.19
CA CYS A 158 3.44 -0.88 -1.62
C CYS A 158 4.30 -1.80 -2.50
N PRO A 159 5.55 -2.17 -2.13
CA PRO A 159 6.34 -3.12 -2.92
C PRO A 159 5.65 -4.48 -3.10
N ALA A 160 5.03 -5.02 -2.03
CA ALA A 160 4.28 -6.28 -2.13
C ALA A 160 3.02 -6.14 -2.99
N VAL A 161 2.30 -5.02 -2.88
CA VAL A 161 1.12 -4.73 -3.72
C VAL A 161 1.52 -4.67 -5.20
N VAL A 162 2.65 -4.03 -5.54
CA VAL A 162 3.19 -3.99 -6.91
C VAL A 162 3.49 -5.39 -7.44
N ILE A 163 4.16 -6.24 -6.65
CA ILE A 163 4.45 -7.64 -7.03
C ILE A 163 3.16 -8.41 -7.28
N LYS A 164 2.16 -8.28 -6.40
CA LYS A 164 0.86 -8.96 -6.54
C LYS A 164 0.11 -8.49 -7.78
N ASN A 165 0.14 -7.18 -8.09
CA ASN A 165 -0.42 -6.64 -9.34
C ASN A 165 0.29 -7.25 -10.57
N GLY A 166 1.61 -7.37 -10.57
CA GLY A 166 2.36 -8.03 -11.65
C GLY A 166 1.97 -9.50 -11.85
N VAL A 167 1.73 -10.24 -10.75
CA VAL A 167 1.21 -11.62 -10.83
C VAL A 167 -0.18 -11.66 -11.46
N LEU A 168 -1.07 -10.73 -11.08
CA LEU A 168 -2.40 -10.61 -11.68
C LEU A 168 -2.30 -10.22 -13.16
N ALA A 169 -1.47 -9.24 -13.51
CA ALA A 169 -1.27 -8.80 -14.89
C ALA A 169 -0.84 -9.97 -15.80
N ASN A 170 0.12 -10.77 -15.33
CA ASN A 170 0.52 -11.99 -16.05
C ASN A 170 -0.60 -13.01 -16.20
N ASN A 171 -1.39 -13.24 -15.15
CA ASN A 171 -2.49 -14.20 -15.18
C ASN A 171 -3.62 -13.76 -16.14
N PHE A 172 -3.83 -12.48 -16.30
CA PHE A 172 -4.88 -11.88 -17.13
C PHE A 172 -4.37 -11.25 -18.43
N ARG A 173 -3.13 -11.49 -18.84
CA ARG A 173 -2.51 -10.89 -20.02
C ARG A 173 -3.28 -11.12 -21.32
N ASP A 174 -4.02 -12.22 -21.41
CA ASP A 174 -4.83 -12.59 -22.59
C ASP A 174 -6.29 -12.10 -22.48
N TYR A 175 -6.63 -11.33 -21.42
CA TYR A 175 -7.97 -10.79 -21.20
C TYR A 175 -8.03 -9.33 -21.63
N ASN A 176 -8.73 -9.06 -22.74
CA ASN A 176 -8.87 -7.70 -23.28
C ASN A 176 -9.85 -6.81 -22.50
N ASN A 177 -10.58 -7.37 -21.53
CA ASN A 177 -11.63 -6.69 -20.78
C ASN A 177 -11.29 -6.46 -19.30
N LEU A 178 -10.01 -6.53 -18.93
CA LEU A 178 -9.52 -6.22 -17.59
C LEU A 178 -8.28 -5.33 -17.67
N GLU A 179 -8.29 -4.24 -16.92
CA GLU A 179 -7.14 -3.37 -16.69
C GLU A 179 -6.73 -3.41 -15.22
N LEU A 180 -5.45 -3.53 -14.95
CA LEU A 180 -4.86 -3.38 -13.62
C LEU A 180 -4.21 -2.00 -13.54
N ILE A 181 -4.61 -1.23 -12.55
CA ILE A 181 -4.23 0.18 -12.41
C ILE A 181 -3.64 0.38 -11.02
N MET A 182 -2.41 0.83 -10.97
CA MET A 182 -1.82 1.32 -9.75
C MET A 182 -1.94 2.84 -9.72
N VAL A 183 -2.57 3.39 -8.69
CA VAL A 183 -2.73 4.85 -8.52
C VAL A 183 -1.79 5.30 -7.40
N SER A 184 -0.90 6.24 -7.72
CA SER A 184 -0.11 6.85 -6.66
C SER A 184 -0.92 7.93 -5.95
N PHE A 185 -0.94 7.87 -4.61
CA PHE A 185 -1.52 8.94 -3.79
C PHE A 185 -0.48 9.98 -3.32
N ASP A 186 0.79 9.83 -3.68
CA ASP A 186 1.82 10.84 -3.41
C ASP A 186 1.82 11.93 -4.51
N TYR A 187 0.76 12.74 -4.52
CA TYR A 187 0.58 13.80 -5.53
C TYR A 187 1.69 14.84 -5.52
N ALA A 188 2.47 14.93 -4.46
CA ALA A 188 3.54 15.92 -4.31
C ALA A 188 4.87 15.44 -4.93
N TYR A 189 5.12 14.13 -4.94
CA TYR A 189 6.38 13.57 -5.40
C TYR A 189 6.23 12.70 -6.66
N ASP A 190 5.22 11.84 -6.71
CA ASP A 190 5.04 10.84 -7.77
C ASP A 190 4.45 11.44 -9.05
N SER A 191 5.17 12.41 -9.64
CA SER A 191 4.82 12.95 -10.95
C SER A 191 4.90 11.85 -12.04
N PRO A 192 4.27 12.04 -13.21
CA PRO A 192 4.32 11.09 -14.32
C PRO A 192 5.74 10.64 -14.67
N ILE A 193 6.71 11.56 -14.69
CA ILE A 193 8.11 11.23 -15.00
C ILE A 193 8.74 10.37 -13.92
N VAL A 194 8.45 10.62 -12.64
CA VAL A 194 8.94 9.80 -11.51
C VAL A 194 8.37 8.40 -11.59
N LEU A 195 7.06 8.27 -11.84
CA LEU A 195 6.40 6.97 -12.00
C LEU A 195 6.92 6.21 -13.23
N LYS A 196 7.22 6.93 -14.31
CA LYS A 196 7.81 6.35 -15.51
C LYS A 196 9.21 5.80 -15.27
N ASP A 197 10.05 6.55 -14.57
CA ASP A 197 11.41 6.14 -14.23
C ASP A 197 11.41 4.96 -13.25
N TYR A 198 10.42 4.90 -12.34
CA TYR A 198 10.35 3.88 -11.31
C TYR A 198 9.66 2.59 -11.77
N TYR A 199 8.55 2.70 -12.52
CA TYR A 199 7.70 1.57 -12.88
C TYR A 199 7.61 1.32 -14.40
N GLY A 200 8.12 2.21 -15.26
CA GLY A 200 7.92 2.15 -16.71
C GLY A 200 8.33 0.81 -17.33
N ASP A 201 9.52 0.31 -17.00
CA ASP A 201 10.00 -0.99 -17.49
C ASP A 201 9.13 -2.14 -16.98
N LEU A 202 8.67 -2.06 -15.72
CA LEU A 202 7.88 -3.11 -15.09
C LEU A 202 6.49 -3.23 -15.71
N ILE A 203 5.77 -2.11 -15.87
CA ILE A 203 4.40 -2.13 -16.43
C ILE A 203 4.42 -2.39 -17.95
N SER A 204 5.52 -2.13 -18.65
CA SER A 204 5.65 -2.40 -20.09
C SER A 204 5.60 -3.90 -20.45
N ILE A 205 5.78 -4.79 -19.44
CA ILE A 205 5.76 -6.24 -19.64
C ILE A 205 4.37 -6.74 -20.06
N TYR A 206 3.30 -6.08 -19.57
CA TYR A 206 1.93 -6.50 -19.83
C TYR A 206 1.06 -5.30 -20.26
N SER A 207 0.36 -5.44 -21.39
CA SER A 207 -0.49 -4.38 -21.95
C SER A 207 -1.74 -4.05 -21.15
N ASN A 208 -2.09 -4.88 -20.17
CA ASN A 208 -3.23 -4.72 -19.26
C ASN A 208 -2.82 -4.14 -17.90
N TRP A 209 -1.63 -3.55 -17.79
CA TRP A 209 -1.11 -3.00 -16.53
C TRP A 209 -0.61 -1.58 -16.71
N SER A 210 -1.05 -0.68 -15.84
CA SER A 210 -0.69 0.74 -15.87
C SER A 210 -0.47 1.31 -14.49
N VAL A 211 0.21 2.46 -14.42
CA VAL A 211 0.34 3.26 -13.22
C VAL A 211 -0.07 4.70 -13.54
N TRP A 212 -0.86 5.30 -12.66
CA TRP A 212 -1.40 6.64 -12.80
C TRP A 212 -0.91 7.55 -11.70
N SER A 213 -0.55 8.77 -12.06
CA SER A 213 -0.12 9.83 -11.14
C SER A 213 -1.33 10.68 -10.74
N SER A 214 -1.40 11.02 -9.47
CA SER A 214 -2.36 11.99 -8.94
C SER A 214 -1.82 13.43 -8.90
N ALA A 215 -0.62 13.68 -9.44
CA ALA A 215 -0.05 15.02 -9.52
C ALA A 215 -0.95 15.96 -10.29
N GLY A 216 -1.37 17.07 -9.66
CA GLY A 216 -2.31 18.01 -10.26
C GLY A 216 -3.78 17.65 -10.20
N GLY A 217 -4.12 16.43 -9.74
CA GLY A 217 -5.50 15.92 -9.62
C GLY A 217 -5.87 15.52 -8.19
N ILE A 218 -5.57 16.36 -7.21
CA ILE A 218 -5.77 16.07 -5.79
C ILE A 218 -7.25 15.77 -5.47
N SER A 219 -8.17 16.58 -5.97
CA SER A 219 -9.61 16.37 -5.79
C SER A 219 -10.08 15.03 -6.33
N ASP A 220 -9.62 14.66 -7.54
CA ASP A 220 -9.95 13.39 -8.17
C ASP A 220 -9.35 12.20 -7.41
N LEU A 221 -8.13 12.36 -6.84
CA LEU A 221 -7.54 11.35 -5.97
C LEU A 221 -8.38 11.14 -4.71
N TYR A 222 -8.79 12.22 -4.02
CA TYR A 222 -9.64 12.15 -2.84
C TYR A 222 -10.98 11.50 -3.15
N THR A 223 -11.62 11.90 -4.25
CA THR A 223 -12.87 11.27 -4.72
C THR A 223 -12.70 9.76 -4.91
N LEU A 224 -11.71 9.35 -5.70
CA LEU A 224 -11.49 7.93 -6.00
C LEU A 224 -11.14 7.13 -4.74
N SER A 225 -10.24 7.64 -3.92
CA SER A 225 -9.79 6.95 -2.71
C SER A 225 -10.90 6.81 -1.70
N SER A 226 -11.65 7.89 -1.40
CA SER A 226 -12.75 7.86 -0.44
C SER A 226 -13.91 6.98 -0.90
N GLU A 227 -14.31 7.04 -2.16
CA GLU A 227 -15.37 6.20 -2.72
C GLU A 227 -15.03 4.70 -2.61
N ILE A 228 -13.76 4.31 -2.80
CA ILE A 228 -13.28 2.94 -2.59
C ILE A 228 -13.12 2.64 -1.09
N GLY A 229 -13.08 3.68 -0.24
CA GLY A 229 -12.79 3.59 1.19
C GLY A 229 -11.32 3.36 1.48
N CYS A 230 -10.43 3.74 0.54
CA CYS A 230 -9.03 3.93 0.84
C CYS A 230 -8.90 5.29 1.51
N GLU A 231 -8.86 5.26 2.83
CA GLU A 231 -8.66 6.47 3.62
C GLU A 231 -7.27 7.03 3.30
N PHE A 232 -7.25 8.24 2.81
CA PHE A 232 -6.06 9.00 2.50
C PHE A 232 -6.25 10.40 3.06
N TRP A 233 -5.47 10.75 4.09
CA TRP A 233 -5.60 12.03 4.81
C TRP A 233 -4.69 13.12 4.23
N GLY A 234 -4.08 12.88 3.09
CA GLY A 234 -3.25 13.84 2.39
C GLY A 234 -1.77 13.78 2.77
N ILE A 235 -1.03 14.72 2.19
CA ILE A 235 0.38 14.94 2.49
C ILE A 235 0.46 16.32 3.14
N GLU A 236 0.66 16.35 4.45
CA GLU A 236 0.97 17.58 5.20
C GLU A 236 2.47 17.59 5.45
N GLU A 237 3.10 18.76 5.37
CA GLU A 237 4.56 19.04 5.46
C GLU A 237 5.50 17.82 5.60
N ASN A 238 5.18 16.83 6.46
CA ASN A 238 5.96 15.62 6.72
C ASN A 238 5.11 14.39 7.04
N ASN A 239 3.80 14.40 6.74
CA ASN A 239 2.89 13.30 7.07
C ASN A 239 2.16 12.79 5.83
N ILE A 240 2.16 11.48 5.61
CA ILE A 240 1.31 10.78 4.63
C ILE A 240 0.42 9.84 5.40
N GLY A 241 -0.86 10.21 5.54
CA GLY A 241 -1.85 9.39 6.20
C GLY A 241 -2.64 8.55 5.18
N HIS A 242 -2.65 7.23 5.34
CA HIS A 242 -3.41 6.35 4.47
C HIS A 242 -3.62 4.96 5.06
N ASN A 243 -4.66 4.25 4.58
CA ASN A 243 -4.74 2.80 4.69
C ASN A 243 -4.48 2.15 3.31
N LEU A 244 -4.32 0.83 3.27
CA LEU A 244 -4.15 0.10 2.01
C LEU A 244 -5.47 -0.54 1.60
N ARG A 245 -5.88 -0.27 0.36
CA ARG A 245 -7.01 -0.93 -0.28
C ARG A 245 -6.74 -1.22 -1.75
N SER A 246 -7.39 -2.29 -2.23
CA SER A 246 -7.51 -2.58 -3.66
C SER A 246 -8.98 -2.83 -3.96
N ALA A 247 -9.43 -2.46 -5.15
CA ALA A 247 -10.83 -2.59 -5.53
C ALA A 247 -10.98 -3.16 -6.94
N LEU A 248 -12.05 -3.91 -7.15
CA LEU A 248 -12.53 -4.30 -8.48
C LEU A 248 -13.74 -3.44 -8.84
N ILE A 249 -13.64 -2.79 -9.99
CA ILE A 249 -14.66 -1.94 -10.56
C ILE A 249 -15.15 -2.60 -11.84
N GLY A 250 -16.45 -2.66 -12.01
CA GLY A 250 -17.10 -3.29 -13.14
C GLY A 250 -17.12 -2.44 -14.42
N PRO A 251 -17.60 -3.02 -15.54
CA PRO A 251 -17.63 -2.36 -16.83
C PRO A 251 -18.42 -1.05 -16.88
N ASN A 252 -19.42 -0.89 -16.01
CA ASN A 252 -20.27 0.29 -15.92
C ASN A 252 -19.87 1.23 -14.76
N MET A 253 -18.63 1.12 -14.27
CA MET A 253 -18.10 1.91 -13.16
C MET A 253 -18.66 1.52 -11.77
N GLU A 254 -19.37 0.41 -11.63
CA GLU A 254 -19.88 -0.07 -10.35
C GLU A 254 -18.76 -0.69 -9.49
N LEU A 255 -18.75 -0.39 -8.18
CA LEU A 255 -17.84 -1.00 -7.22
C LEU A 255 -18.28 -2.46 -6.98
N LEU A 256 -17.45 -3.42 -7.34
CA LEU A 256 -17.81 -4.84 -7.23
C LEU A 256 -17.25 -5.50 -5.98
N LYS A 257 -16.03 -5.17 -5.62
CA LYS A 257 -15.35 -5.76 -4.45
C LYS A 257 -14.20 -4.89 -3.98
N VAL A 258 -13.93 -4.93 -2.68
CA VAL A 258 -12.78 -4.27 -2.05
C VAL A 258 -11.99 -5.31 -1.24
N TRP A 259 -10.68 -5.20 -1.27
CA TRP A 259 -9.74 -5.94 -0.42
C TRP A 259 -9.01 -4.94 0.47
N GLU A 260 -9.02 -5.19 1.77
CA GLU A 260 -8.39 -4.33 2.77
C GLU A 260 -6.97 -4.83 3.09
N GLY A 261 -6.07 -3.90 3.37
CA GLY A 261 -4.71 -4.19 3.78
C GLY A 261 -3.84 -4.80 2.69
N ASP A 262 -2.74 -5.40 3.10
CA ASP A 262 -1.73 -6.03 2.25
C ASP A 262 -1.79 -7.57 2.26
N GLU A 263 -2.62 -8.19 3.09
CA GLU A 263 -2.64 -9.65 3.28
C GLU A 263 -3.34 -10.44 2.17
N TRP A 264 -4.07 -9.76 1.26
CA TRP A 264 -4.75 -10.47 0.19
C TRP A 264 -3.77 -11.23 -0.73
N LEU A 265 -4.14 -12.43 -1.14
CA LEU A 265 -3.32 -13.27 -2.01
C LEU A 265 -3.76 -13.12 -3.47
N ALA A 266 -2.80 -12.93 -4.37
CA ALA A 266 -3.07 -12.78 -5.81
C ALA A 266 -3.90 -13.95 -6.39
N LYS A 267 -3.71 -15.19 -5.88
CA LYS A 267 -4.50 -16.36 -6.30
C LYS A 267 -5.99 -16.24 -5.95
N ASP A 268 -6.31 -15.63 -4.80
CA ASP A 268 -7.69 -15.50 -4.34
C ASP A 268 -8.37 -14.34 -5.08
N VAL A 269 -7.68 -13.21 -5.23
CA VAL A 269 -8.12 -12.07 -6.05
C VAL A 269 -8.35 -12.50 -7.49
N ARG A 270 -7.44 -13.30 -8.07
CA ARG A 270 -7.62 -13.88 -9.41
C ARG A 270 -8.94 -14.66 -9.52
N LYS A 271 -9.20 -15.56 -8.58
CA LYS A 271 -10.43 -16.36 -8.58
C LYS A 271 -11.68 -15.48 -8.48
N ASP A 272 -11.64 -14.44 -7.65
CA ASP A 272 -12.74 -13.51 -7.51
C ASP A 272 -12.99 -12.76 -8.83
N ILE A 273 -11.95 -12.20 -9.46
CA ILE A 273 -12.06 -11.52 -10.76
C ILE A 273 -12.61 -12.45 -11.83
N GLU A 274 -12.10 -13.69 -11.94
CA GLU A 274 -12.60 -14.68 -12.88
C GLU A 274 -14.11 -14.97 -12.71
N ASN A 275 -14.59 -14.98 -11.45
CA ASN A 275 -16.00 -15.18 -11.16
C ASN A 275 -16.85 -13.99 -11.65
N TYR A 276 -16.41 -12.74 -11.40
CA TYR A 276 -17.13 -11.55 -11.90
C TYR A 276 -17.15 -11.48 -13.42
N ILE A 277 -16.04 -11.78 -14.09
CA ILE A 277 -15.97 -11.82 -15.57
C ILE A 277 -16.92 -12.87 -16.17
N LYS A 278 -17.11 -14.02 -15.50
CA LYS A 278 -18.04 -15.06 -15.96
C LYS A 278 -19.51 -14.68 -15.78
N ILE A 279 -19.85 -13.93 -14.76
CA ILE A 279 -21.24 -13.51 -14.47
C ILE A 279 -21.72 -12.47 -15.49
N VAL A 280 -20.82 -11.64 -16.01
CA VAL A 280 -21.12 -10.54 -16.93
C VAL A 280 -21.15 -11.00 -18.41
N LYS A 281 -20.69 -12.22 -18.71
CA LYS A 281 -20.81 -12.86 -20.04
C LYS A 281 -22.19 -13.50 -20.22
#